data_530d2fe40803efeaed5fa271486297e6
#
_entry.id   530d2fe40803efeaed5fa271486297e6
#
_cell.length_a   1.000
_cell.length_b   1.000
_cell.length_c   1.000
_cell.angle_alpha   90.00
_cell.angle_beta   90.00
_cell.angle_gamma   90.00
#
_symmetry.space_group_name_H-M   'P 1'
#
loop_
_entity.id
_entity.type
_entity.pdbx_description
1 polymer ?
#
loop_
_entity_poly.entity_id
_entity_poly.type
_entity_poly.pdbx_seq_one_letter_code
_entity_poly.pdbx_strand_id
1 'polypeptide(L)'
;MQKTYADFKLGVPDYVTVETEDERLVCQGGQPVVTAGATTVEFQDAGEHEDIFVTSEDAVRCVKLRWNYKIPKSARFLGDAWERTYGDVEWHGMSGNRYLPWYFLAKLSEKVLCFGVKVRPSAMCCWQADTKGITLFLDVRCGNTGVQLKGRKLRAAQIVCMESEGADTFETAQEFCKKMCTDPIFPEFPVYGSNNWYYAYGDSSEEEILSDTDYILKLTEGAKNPPFMVIDDCWQEHHRLDEYNGGPWTKGNAKFPDMKGLADKLKEKGVRPGIWVRLLLNEDENIPNEWRISYNDCLDPSHPDALAYIRGDIERICDWGYTLIKHDFSTFDLLGNGDLRRI
;
A
#
# COMPACT_ATOMS: atom_id res chain seq x y z
N MET A 1 -13.42 33.95 5.96
CA MET A 1 -12.23 33.76 6.81
C MET A 1 -11.00 33.63 5.94
N GLN A 2 -9.84 34.09 6.42
CA GLN A 2 -8.59 33.88 5.73
C GLN A 2 -8.19 32.41 5.94
N LYS A 3 -7.84 31.67 4.85
CA LYS A 3 -7.38 30.30 4.95
C LYS A 3 -6.02 30.25 5.64
N THR A 4 -5.86 29.37 6.61
CA THR A 4 -4.57 29.11 7.26
C THR A 4 -4.26 27.64 7.32
N TYR A 5 -2.99 27.30 7.14
CA TYR A 5 -2.44 25.96 7.32
C TYR A 5 -1.27 26.06 8.28
N ALA A 6 -1.23 25.22 9.26
CA ALA A 6 -0.17 25.19 10.26
C ALA A 6 0.26 23.73 10.53
N ASP A 7 1.55 23.53 10.64
CA ASP A 7 2.09 22.25 11.06
C ASP A 7 2.10 22.13 12.56
N PHE A 8 1.82 20.94 13.04
CA PHE A 8 2.01 20.62 14.45
C PHE A 8 2.68 19.25 14.57
N LYS A 9 3.16 18.92 15.76
CA LYS A 9 3.81 17.65 16.06
C LYS A 9 3.07 16.95 17.19
N LEU A 10 2.97 15.65 17.09
CA LEU A 10 2.51 14.84 18.21
C LEU A 10 3.57 14.71 19.29
N GLY A 11 4.86 14.83 18.90
CA GLY A 11 5.99 14.57 19.77
C GLY A 11 6.07 13.10 20.18
N VAL A 12 6.92 12.80 21.15
CA VAL A 12 7.08 11.44 21.64
C VAL A 12 5.77 10.89 22.21
N PRO A 13 5.41 9.61 21.93
CA PRO A 13 4.17 9.02 22.42
C PRO A 13 4.16 8.85 23.95
N ASP A 14 2.96 8.83 24.54
CA ASP A 14 2.79 8.53 25.97
C ASP A 14 3.05 7.07 26.30
N TYR A 15 2.77 6.17 25.36
CA TYR A 15 3.03 4.73 25.50
C TYR A 15 3.57 4.14 24.20
N VAL A 16 4.49 3.20 24.36
CA VAL A 16 5.05 2.36 23.28
C VAL A 16 4.73 0.91 23.60
N THR A 17 4.11 0.21 22.66
CA THR A 17 3.94 -1.25 22.75
C THR A 17 4.77 -1.89 21.66
N VAL A 18 5.58 -2.87 22.01
CA VAL A 18 6.33 -3.71 21.08
C VAL A 18 5.75 -5.11 21.13
N GLU A 19 5.45 -5.65 19.96
CA GLU A 19 5.03 -7.04 19.77
C GLU A 19 6.10 -7.78 18.97
N THR A 20 6.68 -8.80 19.55
CA THR A 20 7.62 -9.74 18.92
C THR A 20 6.92 -11.07 18.66
N GLU A 21 7.63 -12.10 18.19
CA GLU A 21 7.05 -13.45 18.09
C GLU A 21 6.70 -14.04 19.47
N ASP A 22 7.46 -13.72 20.50
CA ASP A 22 7.39 -14.37 21.79
C ASP A 22 6.63 -13.56 22.86
N GLU A 23 6.60 -12.22 22.71
CA GLU A 23 6.08 -11.37 23.78
C GLU A 23 5.43 -10.09 23.29
N ARG A 24 4.64 -9.49 24.16
CA ARG A 24 4.07 -8.16 24.00
C ARG A 24 4.41 -7.32 25.23
N LEU A 25 5.21 -6.28 25.04
CA LEU A 25 5.66 -5.37 26.08
C LEU A 25 5.03 -3.99 25.91
N VAL A 26 4.50 -3.42 26.98
CA VAL A 26 3.95 -2.06 27.03
C VAL A 26 4.83 -1.22 27.94
N CYS A 27 5.43 -0.18 27.38
CA CYS A 27 6.31 0.74 28.07
C CYS A 27 5.71 2.14 28.12
N GLN A 28 6.01 2.87 29.20
CA GLN A 28 5.74 4.28 29.26
C GLN A 28 6.67 5.01 28.27
N GLY A 29 6.10 5.93 27.49
CA GLY A 29 6.83 6.80 26.58
C GLY A 29 7.30 8.08 27.26
N GLY A 30 7.23 9.21 26.54
CA GLY A 30 7.62 10.53 27.04
C GLY A 30 9.13 10.79 26.96
N GLN A 31 9.89 9.86 26.37
CA GLN A 31 11.32 9.99 26.13
C GLN A 31 11.66 9.76 24.66
N PRO A 32 12.70 10.40 24.10
CA PRO A 32 13.09 10.23 22.69
C PRO A 32 13.56 8.80 22.35
N VAL A 33 13.89 7.99 23.35
CA VAL A 33 14.29 6.59 23.20
C VAL A 33 13.54 5.76 24.23
N VAL A 34 12.86 4.71 23.76
CA VAL A 34 12.14 3.76 24.61
C VAL A 34 12.63 2.36 24.30
N THR A 35 13.08 1.63 25.32
CA THR A 35 13.51 0.24 25.20
C THR A 35 12.48 -0.69 25.84
N ALA A 36 12.05 -1.69 25.10
CA ALA A 36 11.09 -2.72 25.49
C ALA A 36 11.70 -4.08 25.17
N GLY A 37 12.18 -4.80 26.20
CA GLY A 37 12.94 -6.05 26.01
C GLY A 37 14.18 -5.82 25.16
N ALA A 38 14.36 -6.58 24.11
CA ALA A 38 15.47 -6.46 23.16
C ALA A 38 15.20 -5.43 22.04
N THR A 39 14.07 -4.74 22.07
CA THR A 39 13.68 -3.76 21.05
C THR A 39 13.81 -2.32 21.55
N THR A 40 14.44 -1.47 20.76
CA THR A 40 14.54 -0.03 21.02
C THR A 40 13.80 0.74 19.93
N VAL A 41 12.96 1.69 20.35
CA VAL A 41 12.23 2.62 19.49
C VAL A 41 12.75 4.04 19.75
N GLU A 42 13.26 4.70 18.70
CA GLU A 42 13.79 6.06 18.77
C GLU A 42 12.90 7.03 17.99
N PHE A 43 12.68 8.20 18.58
CA PHE A 43 11.92 9.32 18.01
C PHE A 43 12.88 10.47 17.73
N GLN A 44 12.97 10.90 16.47
CA GLN A 44 13.86 11.99 16.06
C GLN A 44 13.08 13.09 15.37
N ASP A 45 13.11 14.28 15.94
CA ASP A 45 12.55 15.48 15.33
C ASP A 45 13.44 15.92 14.15
N ALA A 46 12.90 15.83 12.92
CA ALA A 46 13.55 16.26 11.69
C ALA A 46 13.02 17.62 11.16
N GLY A 47 12.34 18.40 12.00
CA GLY A 47 11.78 19.71 11.66
C GLY A 47 10.39 19.61 11.04
N GLU A 48 10.25 19.14 9.82
CA GLU A 48 8.96 19.00 9.11
C GLU A 48 8.22 17.69 9.41
N HIS A 49 8.90 16.71 9.97
CA HIS A 49 8.37 15.40 10.32
C HIS A 49 9.08 14.82 11.53
N GLU A 50 8.56 13.73 12.05
CA GLU A 50 9.17 12.97 13.13
C GLU A 50 9.54 11.58 12.61
N ASP A 51 10.85 11.26 12.59
CA ASP A 51 11.36 9.94 12.21
C ASP A 51 11.17 8.95 13.35
N ILE A 52 10.68 7.75 13.02
CA ILE A 52 10.56 6.63 13.94
C ILE A 52 11.52 5.53 13.51
N PHE A 53 12.49 5.22 14.37
CA PHE A 53 13.44 4.14 14.14
C PHE A 53 13.21 2.99 15.10
N VAL A 54 13.42 1.77 14.61
CA VAL A 54 13.32 0.54 15.39
C VAL A 54 14.60 -0.26 15.20
N THR A 55 15.17 -0.73 16.32
CA THR A 55 16.24 -1.73 16.35
C THR A 55 15.82 -2.86 17.27
N SER A 56 16.15 -4.10 16.96
CA SER A 56 15.82 -5.25 17.79
C SER A 56 16.75 -6.42 17.50
N GLU A 57 17.04 -7.19 18.55
CA GLU A 57 17.62 -8.53 18.44
C GLU A 57 16.55 -9.61 18.25
N ASP A 58 15.29 -9.32 18.61
CA ASP A 58 14.15 -10.21 18.44
C ASP A 58 13.42 -9.97 17.12
N ALA A 59 12.61 -10.94 16.68
CA ALA A 59 11.75 -10.84 15.52
C ALA A 59 10.55 -9.92 15.83
N VAL A 60 10.58 -8.70 15.33
CA VAL A 60 9.55 -7.69 15.55
C VAL A 60 8.33 -7.94 14.65
N ARG A 61 7.14 -7.91 15.22
CA ARG A 61 5.86 -8.01 14.52
C ARG A 61 5.23 -6.63 14.31
N CYS A 62 5.08 -5.87 15.40
CA CYS A 62 4.41 -4.59 15.38
C CYS A 62 4.92 -3.67 16.48
N VAL A 63 5.02 -2.39 16.18
CA VAL A 63 5.20 -1.34 17.19
C VAL A 63 3.94 -0.47 17.19
N LYS A 64 3.36 -0.23 18.38
CA LYS A 64 2.20 0.64 18.56
C LYS A 64 2.61 1.88 19.35
N LEU A 65 2.33 3.04 18.81
CA LEU A 65 2.63 4.33 19.40
C LEU A 65 1.32 4.98 19.84
N ARG A 66 1.17 5.28 21.12
CA ARG A 66 -0.05 5.83 21.68
C ARG A 66 0.19 7.22 22.25
N TRP A 67 -0.59 8.20 21.80
CA TRP A 67 -0.67 9.56 22.34
C TRP A 67 -2.02 9.78 23.03
N ASN A 68 -2.01 10.41 24.20
CA ASN A 68 -3.20 10.87 24.91
C ASN A 68 -3.78 12.16 24.29
N TYR A 69 -3.59 12.33 22.98
CA TYR A 69 -4.08 13.44 22.18
C TYR A 69 -5.58 13.29 21.91
N LYS A 70 -6.39 14.05 22.65
CA LYS A 70 -7.85 13.94 22.61
C LYS A 70 -8.43 14.75 21.46
N ILE A 71 -9.07 14.07 20.52
CA ILE A 71 -9.94 14.67 19.52
C ILE A 71 -11.37 14.70 20.06
N PRO A 72 -12.11 15.81 19.96
CA PRO A 72 -13.49 15.89 20.42
C PRO A 72 -14.37 14.80 19.78
N LYS A 73 -15.24 14.17 20.58
CA LYS A 73 -16.14 13.10 20.10
C LYS A 73 -17.09 13.56 18.97
N SER A 74 -17.35 14.87 18.88
CA SER A 74 -18.15 15.48 17.81
C SER A 74 -17.43 15.56 16.46
N ALA A 75 -16.12 15.32 16.41
CA ALA A 75 -15.37 15.33 15.16
C ALA A 75 -15.86 14.24 14.20
N ARG A 76 -15.74 14.53 12.90
CA ARG A 76 -15.96 13.56 11.84
C ARG A 76 -14.61 13.12 11.27
N PHE A 77 -14.47 11.85 11.00
CA PHE A 77 -13.22 11.23 10.58
C PHE A 77 -13.34 10.75 9.14
N LEU A 78 -12.34 11.09 8.33
CA LEU A 78 -12.14 10.56 7.00
C LEU A 78 -10.76 9.91 6.94
N GLY A 79 -10.68 8.74 6.38
CA GLY A 79 -9.43 8.01 6.12
C GLY A 79 -9.66 6.96 5.05
N ASP A 80 -8.60 6.32 4.64
CA ASP A 80 -8.62 5.27 3.65
C ASP A 80 -9.05 3.92 4.26
N ALA A 81 -9.09 2.89 3.44
CA ALA A 81 -9.32 1.49 3.81
C ALA A 81 -8.23 0.61 3.23
N TRP A 82 -7.96 -0.53 3.85
CA TRP A 82 -7.09 -1.53 3.27
C TRP A 82 -7.72 -2.12 2.01
N GLU A 83 -6.87 -2.48 1.05
CA GLU A 83 -7.26 -3.29 -0.10
C GLU A 83 -8.14 -4.48 0.35
N ARG A 84 -9.19 -4.77 -0.41
CA ARG A 84 -10.14 -5.87 -0.17
C ARG A 84 -10.93 -5.80 1.15
N THR A 85 -10.79 -4.76 1.92
CA THR A 85 -11.72 -4.49 3.03
C THR A 85 -12.96 -3.74 2.53
N TYR A 86 -12.90 -3.19 1.32
CA TYR A 86 -13.98 -2.46 0.63
C TYR A 86 -14.63 -1.41 1.53
N GLY A 87 -13.78 -0.70 2.28
CA GLY A 87 -14.24 0.32 3.21
C GLY A 87 -14.73 1.56 2.47
N ASP A 88 -15.79 2.16 2.99
CA ASP A 88 -16.34 3.39 2.44
C ASP A 88 -15.44 4.58 2.70
N VAL A 89 -15.15 5.38 1.67
CA VAL A 89 -14.45 6.66 1.78
C VAL A 89 -15.48 7.74 2.13
N GLU A 90 -15.96 7.70 3.36
CA GLU A 90 -16.98 8.60 3.89
C GLU A 90 -16.57 9.22 5.23
N TRP A 91 -17.25 10.31 5.58
CA TRP A 91 -17.12 10.94 6.88
C TRP A 91 -17.87 10.17 7.96
N HIS A 92 -17.14 9.54 8.87
CA HIS A 92 -17.70 8.76 9.98
C HIS A 92 -17.58 9.48 11.32
N GLY A 93 -18.40 9.07 12.29
CA GLY A 93 -18.18 9.39 13.69
C GLY A 93 -16.94 8.69 14.24
N MET A 94 -16.52 9.10 15.44
CA MET A 94 -15.42 8.43 16.14
C MET A 94 -15.75 6.96 16.42
N SER A 95 -14.85 6.07 16.05
CA SER A 95 -14.93 4.65 16.34
C SER A 95 -13.54 4.12 16.70
N GLY A 96 -13.40 3.68 17.96
CA GLY A 96 -12.15 3.10 18.45
C GLY A 96 -11.76 1.76 17.81
N ASN A 97 -12.64 1.17 17.00
CA ASN A 97 -12.39 -0.10 16.30
C ASN A 97 -12.10 0.10 14.81
N ARG A 98 -12.06 1.35 14.33
CA ARG A 98 -11.78 1.64 12.93
C ARG A 98 -10.30 1.86 12.72
N TYR A 99 -9.70 1.08 11.86
CA TYR A 99 -8.34 1.26 11.37
C TYR A 99 -8.36 2.18 10.15
N LEU A 100 -7.44 3.15 10.13
CA LEU A 100 -7.32 4.18 9.11
C LEU A 100 -5.91 4.07 8.49
N PRO A 101 -5.76 3.37 7.37
CA PRO A 101 -4.46 3.21 6.71
C PRO A 101 -3.84 4.53 6.33
N TRP A 102 -2.55 4.66 6.51
CA TRP A 102 -1.66 5.73 6.07
C TRP A 102 -1.92 7.10 6.67
N TYR A 103 -3.18 7.57 6.66
CA TYR A 103 -3.57 8.89 7.14
C TYR A 103 -5.04 8.94 7.58
N PHE A 104 -5.38 9.98 8.31
CA PHE A 104 -6.77 10.37 8.51
C PHE A 104 -6.91 11.89 8.72
N LEU A 105 -8.08 12.40 8.43
CA LEU A 105 -8.51 13.74 8.71
C LEU A 105 -9.60 13.71 9.79
N ALA A 106 -9.50 14.63 10.76
CA ALA A 106 -10.54 14.84 11.78
C ALA A 106 -11.11 16.25 11.63
N LYS A 107 -12.36 16.35 11.14
CA LYS A 107 -13.07 17.61 10.95
C LYS A 107 -13.80 18.00 12.22
N LEU A 108 -13.45 19.16 12.75
CA LEU A 108 -14.18 19.93 13.74
C LEU A 108 -14.97 21.03 13.00
N SER A 109 -15.74 21.91 13.67
CA SER A 109 -16.57 22.90 12.96
C SER A 109 -15.82 23.63 11.84
N GLU A 110 -14.83 24.46 12.18
CA GLU A 110 -14.07 25.31 11.24
C GLU A 110 -12.62 24.86 11.04
N LYS A 111 -12.22 23.79 11.71
CA LYS A 111 -10.84 23.28 11.74
C LYS A 111 -10.78 21.83 11.30
N VAL A 112 -9.74 21.49 10.53
CA VAL A 112 -9.42 20.12 10.17
C VAL A 112 -8.03 19.77 10.71
N LEU A 113 -7.94 18.67 11.45
CA LEU A 113 -6.68 18.08 11.89
C LEU A 113 -6.32 16.93 10.96
N CYS A 114 -5.07 16.88 10.54
CA CYS A 114 -4.55 15.86 9.64
C CYS A 114 -3.40 15.10 10.31
N PHE A 115 -3.46 13.78 10.26
CA PHE A 115 -2.45 12.88 10.82
C PHE A 115 -2.08 11.86 9.75
N GLY A 116 -0.80 11.67 9.49
CA GLY A 116 -0.34 10.75 8.47
C GLY A 116 1.11 10.36 8.59
N VAL A 117 1.54 9.52 7.67
CA VAL A 117 2.95 9.17 7.50
C VAL A 117 3.39 9.52 6.08
N LYS A 118 4.67 9.89 5.93
CA LYS A 118 5.25 10.11 4.59
C LYS A 118 5.20 8.83 3.77
N VAL A 119 5.12 8.97 2.46
CA VAL A 119 5.13 7.84 1.51
C VAL A 119 6.38 6.98 1.65
N ARG A 120 6.26 5.72 1.27
CA ARG A 120 7.32 4.70 1.35
C ARG A 120 7.82 4.44 2.78
N PRO A 121 6.94 4.26 3.77
CA PRO A 121 7.36 3.77 5.08
C PRO A 121 7.89 2.34 4.95
N SER A 122 8.69 1.92 5.93
CA SER A 122 9.16 0.53 6.02
C SER A 122 8.28 -0.33 6.94
N ALA A 123 7.05 0.09 7.18
CA ALA A 123 6.02 -0.63 7.92
C ALA A 123 4.66 -0.39 7.28
N MET A 124 3.73 -1.31 7.46
CA MET A 124 2.31 -1.09 7.16
C MET A 124 1.74 -0.21 8.26
N CYS A 125 1.48 1.05 7.94
CA CYS A 125 1.05 2.06 8.89
C CYS A 125 -0.45 2.19 8.93
N CYS A 126 -1.06 2.14 10.10
CA CYS A 126 -2.47 2.52 10.26
C CYS A 126 -2.71 3.27 11.57
N TRP A 127 -3.71 4.14 11.54
CA TRP A 127 -4.12 4.95 12.67
C TRP A 127 -5.42 4.44 13.27
N GLN A 128 -5.62 4.76 14.52
CA GLN A 128 -6.85 4.53 15.25
C GLN A 128 -7.08 5.69 16.21
N ALA A 129 -8.31 6.17 16.30
CA ALA A 129 -8.67 7.25 17.20
C ALA A 129 -9.85 6.83 18.09
N ASP A 130 -9.73 7.08 19.39
CA ASP A 130 -10.76 6.86 20.37
C ASP A 130 -10.93 8.06 21.31
N THR A 131 -11.81 7.94 22.31
CA THR A 131 -12.10 9.03 23.26
C THR A 131 -10.93 9.39 24.18
N LYS A 132 -9.88 8.59 24.21
CA LYS A 132 -8.71 8.79 25.09
C LYS A 132 -7.49 9.29 24.34
N GLY A 133 -7.44 9.09 23.01
CA GLY A 133 -6.29 9.52 22.22
C GLY A 133 -6.24 8.88 20.83
N ILE A 134 -5.06 8.88 20.23
CA ILE A 134 -4.77 8.29 18.92
C ILE A 134 -3.65 7.26 19.04
N THR A 135 -3.69 6.25 18.17
CA THR A 135 -2.66 5.22 18.08
C THR A 135 -2.18 5.11 16.64
N LEU A 136 -0.87 5.01 16.44
CA LEU A 136 -0.25 4.59 15.18
C LEU A 136 0.29 3.17 15.35
N PHE A 137 -0.10 2.29 14.44
CA PHE A 137 0.43 0.95 14.31
C PHE A 137 1.48 0.93 13.21
N LEU A 138 2.64 0.38 13.51
CA LEU A 138 3.75 0.14 12.60
C LEU A 138 3.91 -1.38 12.49
N ASP A 139 3.18 -1.99 11.57
CA ASP A 139 3.23 -3.43 11.35
C ASP A 139 4.36 -3.76 10.37
N VAL A 140 5.35 -4.51 10.85
CA VAL A 140 6.53 -4.88 10.06
C VAL A 140 6.54 -6.36 9.65
N ARG A 141 5.47 -7.11 9.97
CA ARG A 141 5.38 -8.53 9.64
C ARG A 141 5.59 -8.78 8.14
N CYS A 142 6.25 -9.87 7.84
CA CYS A 142 6.30 -10.43 6.51
C CYS A 142 5.81 -11.87 6.62
N GLY A 143 4.79 -12.21 5.84
CA GLY A 143 4.18 -13.53 5.92
C GLY A 143 3.52 -13.85 7.26
N ASN A 144 2.91 -12.88 7.90
CA ASN A 144 2.32 -12.99 9.22
C ASN A 144 3.33 -13.38 10.34
N THR A 145 4.62 -13.33 10.06
CA THR A 145 5.71 -13.59 11.01
C THR A 145 6.48 -12.32 11.32
N GLY A 146 7.13 -12.26 12.47
CA GLY A 146 8.01 -11.17 12.84
C GLY A 146 9.26 -11.12 11.97
N VAL A 147 9.84 -9.93 11.83
CA VAL A 147 11.02 -9.68 11.00
C VAL A 147 12.26 -9.52 11.86
N GLN A 148 13.30 -10.30 11.56
CA GLN A 148 14.64 -10.16 12.13
C GLN A 148 15.36 -8.96 11.51
N LEU A 149 15.64 -7.94 12.31
CA LEU A 149 16.34 -6.75 11.82
C LEU A 149 17.84 -6.95 11.61
N LYS A 150 18.45 -7.97 12.25
CA LYS A 150 19.87 -8.34 12.08
C LYS A 150 20.83 -7.14 12.22
N GLY A 151 20.64 -6.35 13.27
CA GLY A 151 21.42 -5.14 13.55
C GLY A 151 21.09 -3.92 12.67
N ARG A 152 20.11 -4.02 11.77
CA ARG A 152 19.65 -2.86 10.99
C ARG A 152 18.83 -1.91 11.87
N LYS A 153 19.09 -0.61 11.73
CA LYS A 153 18.21 0.44 12.24
C LYS A 153 17.12 0.71 11.20
N LEU A 154 15.92 0.20 11.44
CA LEU A 154 14.78 0.35 10.54
C LEU A 154 14.13 1.72 10.76
N ARG A 155 14.07 2.59 9.74
CA ARG A 155 13.21 3.76 9.76
C ARG A 155 11.78 3.31 9.43
N ALA A 156 11.01 2.97 10.46
CA ALA A 156 9.69 2.37 10.29
C ALA A 156 8.70 3.34 9.64
N ALA A 157 8.69 4.61 10.06
CA ALA A 157 7.83 5.64 9.50
C ALA A 157 8.37 7.05 9.74
N GLN A 158 7.79 8.02 9.03
CA GLN A 158 7.99 9.45 9.21
C GLN A 158 6.62 10.10 9.43
N ILE A 159 6.33 10.56 10.65
CA ILE A 159 5.02 11.13 11.00
C ILE A 159 4.97 12.59 10.55
N VAL A 160 3.85 12.96 9.93
CA VAL A 160 3.49 14.34 9.58
C VAL A 160 2.11 14.68 10.11
N CYS A 161 1.96 15.89 10.64
CA CYS A 161 0.68 16.42 11.08
C CYS A 161 0.49 17.85 10.59
N MET A 162 -0.77 18.21 10.30
CA MET A 162 -1.15 19.54 9.84
C MET A 162 -2.54 19.89 10.37
N GLU A 163 -2.77 21.16 10.62
CA GLU A 163 -4.11 21.67 10.85
C GLU A 163 -4.45 22.76 9.84
N SER A 164 -5.73 22.92 9.53
CA SER A 164 -6.24 24.02 8.72
C SER A 164 -7.43 24.69 9.38
N GLU A 165 -7.56 26.00 9.14
CA GLU A 165 -8.74 26.78 9.49
C GLU A 165 -9.21 27.57 8.26
N GLY A 166 -10.54 27.68 8.07
CA GLY A 166 -11.14 28.44 6.98
C GLY A 166 -10.99 27.85 5.58
N ALA A 167 -10.31 26.72 5.43
CA ALA A 167 -10.23 25.96 4.18
C ALA A 167 -11.31 24.86 4.16
N ASP A 168 -11.75 24.47 2.96
CA ASP A 168 -12.58 23.28 2.87
C ASP A 168 -11.77 22.00 3.09
N THR A 169 -12.46 20.89 3.29
CA THR A 169 -11.80 19.63 3.63
C THR A 169 -11.07 18.98 2.45
N PHE A 170 -11.53 19.22 1.22
CA PHE A 170 -10.87 18.70 0.04
C PHE A 170 -9.55 19.44 -0.23
N GLU A 171 -9.58 20.78 -0.15
CA GLU A 171 -8.35 21.60 -0.25
C GLU A 171 -7.35 21.21 0.84
N THR A 172 -7.83 21.01 2.09
CA THR A 172 -6.98 20.55 3.19
C THR A 172 -6.35 19.20 2.91
N ALA A 173 -7.12 18.25 2.39
CA ALA A 173 -6.61 16.93 2.01
C ALA A 173 -5.52 17.03 0.93
N GLN A 174 -5.72 17.87 -0.09
CA GLN A 174 -4.71 18.10 -1.14
C GLN A 174 -3.41 18.69 -0.59
N GLU A 175 -3.48 19.69 0.31
CA GLU A 175 -2.29 20.25 0.97
C GLU A 175 -1.60 19.20 1.85
N PHE A 176 -2.38 18.37 2.56
CA PHE A 176 -1.81 17.31 3.37
C PHE A 176 -1.14 16.20 2.53
N CYS A 177 -1.70 15.85 1.36
CA CYS A 177 -1.04 14.95 0.41
C CYS A 177 0.35 15.48 -0.02
N LYS A 178 0.49 16.79 -0.25
CA LYS A 178 1.80 17.38 -0.57
C LYS A 178 2.81 17.24 0.56
N LYS A 179 2.35 17.26 1.83
CA LYS A 179 3.20 17.02 2.99
C LYS A 179 3.63 15.55 3.10
N MET A 180 2.71 14.64 2.87
CA MET A 180 3.01 13.19 2.89
C MET A 180 3.92 12.78 1.73
N CYS A 181 3.84 13.47 0.59
CA CYS A 181 4.66 13.23 -0.59
C CYS A 181 5.23 14.53 -1.15
N THR A 182 6.44 14.89 -0.73
CA THR A 182 7.12 16.13 -1.15
C THR A 182 7.76 16.04 -2.53
N ASP A 183 7.95 14.83 -3.03
CA ASP A 183 8.55 14.57 -4.36
C ASP A 183 7.72 13.52 -5.11
N PRO A 184 6.49 13.89 -5.56
CA PRO A 184 5.61 12.98 -6.27
C PRO A 184 6.11 12.73 -7.70
N ILE A 185 6.06 11.47 -8.11
CA ILE A 185 6.29 11.07 -9.51
C ILE A 185 4.92 10.96 -10.18
N PHE A 186 4.59 11.91 -11.03
CA PHE A 186 3.35 11.87 -11.80
C PHE A 186 3.58 11.21 -13.17
N PRO A 187 2.59 10.49 -13.70
CA PRO A 187 2.62 10.07 -15.10
C PRO A 187 2.64 11.31 -16.01
N GLU A 188 3.35 11.20 -17.12
CA GLU A 188 3.46 12.30 -18.10
C GLU A 188 2.10 12.72 -18.69
N PHE A 189 1.18 11.75 -18.79
CA PHE A 189 -0.17 11.94 -19.33
C PHE A 189 -1.21 11.36 -18.38
N PRO A 190 -2.47 11.82 -18.43
CA PRO A 190 -3.57 11.21 -17.69
C PRO A 190 -3.66 9.70 -17.93
N VAL A 191 -3.79 8.93 -16.86
CA VAL A 191 -3.98 7.47 -16.92
C VAL A 191 -5.48 7.19 -16.97
N TYR A 192 -5.95 6.69 -18.10
CA TYR A 192 -7.35 6.30 -18.32
C TYR A 192 -7.41 5.21 -19.40
N GLY A 193 -8.50 4.48 -19.44
CA GLY A 193 -8.67 3.42 -20.41
C GLY A 193 -9.65 2.35 -19.95
N SER A 194 -9.46 1.13 -20.43
CA SER A 194 -10.28 -0.03 -20.11
C SER A 194 -9.49 -1.11 -19.39
N ASN A 195 -10.22 -1.91 -18.61
CA ASN A 195 -9.73 -3.12 -17.97
C ASN A 195 -10.86 -4.16 -18.08
N ASN A 196 -10.52 -5.40 -18.43
CA ASN A 196 -11.50 -6.43 -18.75
C ASN A 196 -12.03 -7.22 -17.53
N TRP A 197 -11.57 -6.94 -16.29
CA TRP A 197 -11.92 -7.75 -15.13
C TRP A 197 -13.44 -7.84 -14.88
N TYR A 198 -14.11 -6.69 -14.78
CA TYR A 198 -15.51 -6.65 -14.30
C TYR A 198 -16.58 -7.20 -15.24
N TYR A 199 -16.21 -7.77 -16.38
CA TYR A 199 -17.12 -8.58 -17.19
C TYR A 199 -16.58 -9.98 -17.48
N ALA A 200 -15.25 -10.13 -17.61
CA ALA A 200 -14.61 -11.41 -17.96
C ALA A 200 -14.31 -12.28 -16.73
N TYR A 201 -14.00 -11.67 -15.57
CA TYR A 201 -13.66 -12.36 -14.32
C TYR A 201 -12.64 -13.49 -14.49
N GLY A 202 -11.59 -13.25 -15.31
CA GLY A 202 -10.56 -14.24 -15.62
C GLY A 202 -10.86 -15.19 -16.79
N ASP A 203 -12.02 -15.08 -17.44
CA ASP A 203 -12.32 -15.82 -18.64
C ASP A 203 -12.26 -14.91 -19.88
N SER A 204 -11.05 -14.69 -20.39
CA SER A 204 -10.77 -13.81 -21.53
C SER A 204 -9.74 -14.41 -22.47
N SER A 205 -9.52 -13.76 -23.61
CA SER A 205 -8.60 -14.16 -24.65
C SER A 205 -7.97 -12.95 -25.36
N GLU A 206 -6.90 -13.18 -26.11
CA GLU A 206 -6.30 -12.17 -26.99
C GLU A 206 -7.32 -11.54 -27.95
N GLU A 207 -8.23 -12.34 -28.52
CA GLU A 207 -9.27 -11.88 -29.46
C GLU A 207 -10.23 -10.90 -28.78
N GLU A 208 -10.67 -11.19 -27.55
CA GLU A 208 -11.54 -10.32 -26.78
C GLU A 208 -10.84 -9.00 -26.40
N ILE A 209 -9.59 -9.04 -25.97
CA ILE A 209 -8.79 -7.85 -25.68
C ILE A 209 -8.67 -6.94 -26.92
N LEU A 210 -8.46 -7.52 -28.10
CA LEU A 210 -8.39 -6.77 -29.36
C LEU A 210 -9.75 -6.18 -29.75
N SER A 211 -10.85 -6.88 -29.48
CA SER A 211 -12.22 -6.37 -29.65
C SER A 211 -12.53 -5.21 -28.70
N ASP A 212 -12.16 -5.35 -27.42
CA ASP A 212 -12.33 -4.30 -26.43
C ASP A 212 -11.52 -3.05 -26.74
N THR A 213 -10.35 -3.26 -27.37
CA THR A 213 -9.49 -2.16 -27.84
C THR A 213 -10.23 -1.33 -28.89
N ASP A 214 -10.96 -1.96 -29.80
CA ASP A 214 -11.76 -1.22 -30.79
C ASP A 214 -12.92 -0.43 -30.14
N TYR A 215 -13.44 -0.94 -29.02
CA TYR A 215 -14.47 -0.25 -28.23
C TYR A 215 -13.94 0.97 -27.52
N ILE A 216 -12.82 0.84 -26.79
CA ILE A 216 -12.25 1.97 -26.04
C ILE A 216 -11.76 3.07 -26.97
N LEU A 217 -11.24 2.72 -28.17
CA LEU A 217 -10.85 3.69 -29.18
C LEU A 217 -12.04 4.54 -29.69
N LYS A 218 -13.22 3.91 -29.89
CA LYS A 218 -14.45 4.64 -30.23
C LYS A 218 -14.88 5.60 -29.12
N LEU A 219 -14.81 5.15 -27.86
CA LEU A 219 -15.20 5.97 -26.70
C LEU A 219 -14.24 7.15 -26.45
N THR A 220 -13.01 7.03 -26.91
CA THR A 220 -11.96 8.04 -26.70
C THR A 220 -11.58 8.78 -27.99
N GLU A 221 -12.44 8.71 -29.01
CA GLU A 221 -12.24 9.43 -30.27
C GLU A 221 -12.03 10.93 -30.02
N GLY A 222 -10.96 11.49 -30.59
CA GLY A 222 -10.58 12.89 -30.40
C GLY A 222 -9.84 13.21 -29.11
N ALA A 223 -9.61 12.24 -28.23
CA ALA A 223 -8.77 12.43 -27.05
C ALA A 223 -7.30 12.66 -27.44
N LYS A 224 -6.63 13.59 -26.74
CA LYS A 224 -5.24 13.96 -27.05
C LYS A 224 -4.23 12.86 -26.73
N ASN A 225 -4.52 12.06 -25.70
CA ASN A 225 -3.64 11.00 -25.23
C ASN A 225 -4.27 9.63 -25.49
N PRO A 226 -3.50 8.63 -25.93
CA PRO A 226 -4.02 7.28 -26.09
C PRO A 226 -4.52 6.70 -24.75
N PRO A 227 -5.66 5.99 -24.75
CA PRO A 227 -6.11 5.25 -23.58
C PRO A 227 -5.23 4.02 -23.31
N PHE A 228 -5.28 3.50 -22.09
CA PHE A 228 -4.76 2.17 -21.79
C PHE A 228 -5.79 1.10 -22.11
N MET A 229 -5.31 -0.06 -22.60
CA MET A 229 -6.03 -1.33 -22.55
C MET A 229 -5.27 -2.24 -21.60
N VAL A 230 -5.89 -2.55 -20.46
CA VAL A 230 -5.28 -3.35 -19.38
C VAL A 230 -5.83 -4.76 -19.44
N ILE A 231 -4.95 -5.72 -19.68
CA ILE A 231 -5.25 -7.16 -19.59
C ILE A 231 -5.23 -7.52 -18.09
N ASP A 232 -6.37 -7.90 -17.54
CA ASP A 232 -6.47 -8.30 -16.14
C ASP A 232 -6.08 -9.78 -15.94
N ASP A 233 -6.29 -10.30 -14.75
CA ASP A 233 -5.99 -11.68 -14.36
C ASP A 233 -6.63 -12.68 -15.33
N CYS A 234 -5.86 -13.43 -16.06
CA CYS A 234 -6.26 -14.53 -16.95
C CYS A 234 -5.18 -14.95 -17.95
N TRP A 235 -4.12 -14.16 -18.14
CA TRP A 235 -3.19 -14.30 -19.24
C TRP A 235 -2.04 -15.28 -18.96
N GLN A 236 -1.63 -15.41 -17.71
CA GLN A 236 -0.44 -16.14 -17.26
C GLN A 236 -0.57 -17.66 -17.45
N GLU A 237 0.56 -18.32 -17.63
CA GLU A 237 0.65 -19.74 -17.99
C GLU A 237 -0.12 -20.68 -17.06
N HIS A 238 0.00 -20.49 -15.75
CA HIS A 238 -0.61 -21.35 -14.73
C HIS A 238 -1.97 -20.86 -14.24
N HIS A 239 -2.56 -19.85 -14.91
CA HIS A 239 -3.89 -19.39 -14.54
C HIS A 239 -4.92 -20.53 -14.57
N ARG A 240 -5.67 -20.66 -13.48
CA ARG A 240 -6.82 -21.58 -13.36
C ARG A 240 -7.98 -20.80 -12.75
N LEU A 241 -9.05 -20.67 -13.54
CA LEU A 241 -10.22 -19.89 -13.17
C LEU A 241 -10.74 -20.35 -11.79
N ASP A 242 -10.95 -19.40 -10.88
CA ASP A 242 -11.40 -19.59 -9.50
C ASP A 242 -10.47 -20.43 -8.60
N GLU A 243 -9.33 -20.90 -9.09
CA GLU A 243 -8.41 -21.76 -8.33
C GLU A 243 -7.05 -21.09 -8.09
N TYR A 244 -6.43 -20.53 -9.13
CA TYR A 244 -5.08 -19.99 -9.06
C TYR A 244 -4.86 -18.78 -9.99
N ASN A 245 -4.30 -17.72 -9.44
CA ASN A 245 -4.03 -16.47 -10.15
C ASN A 245 -2.61 -15.90 -9.89
N GLY A 246 -1.66 -16.73 -9.57
CA GLY A 246 -0.24 -16.36 -9.40
C GLY A 246 0.62 -16.64 -10.62
N GLY A 247 1.94 -16.47 -10.44
CA GLY A 247 2.95 -16.81 -11.45
C GLY A 247 3.16 -18.32 -11.65
N PRO A 248 4.08 -18.72 -12.53
CA PRO A 248 5.15 -17.91 -13.09
C PRO A 248 4.68 -16.88 -14.14
N TRP A 249 5.42 -15.76 -14.20
CA TRP A 249 5.11 -14.64 -15.10
C TRP A 249 5.94 -14.67 -16.38
N THR A 250 6.35 -15.83 -16.82
CA THR A 250 7.34 -16.03 -17.90
C THR A 250 6.75 -16.01 -19.29
N LYS A 251 5.48 -16.39 -19.44
CA LYS A 251 4.75 -16.44 -20.71
C LYS A 251 3.24 -16.47 -20.49
N GLY A 252 2.48 -16.23 -21.52
CA GLY A 252 1.03 -16.39 -21.52
C GLY A 252 0.58 -17.85 -21.69
N ASN A 253 -0.69 -18.09 -21.45
CA ASN A 253 -1.35 -19.37 -21.65
C ASN A 253 -1.84 -19.54 -23.11
N ALA A 254 -2.57 -20.61 -23.39
CA ALA A 254 -3.06 -20.90 -24.74
C ALA A 254 -4.02 -19.83 -25.32
N LYS A 255 -4.72 -19.06 -24.49
CA LYS A 255 -5.58 -17.93 -24.90
C LYS A 255 -4.77 -16.65 -25.16
N PHE A 256 -3.54 -16.57 -24.65
CA PHE A 256 -2.60 -15.47 -24.78
C PHE A 256 -1.21 -15.98 -25.20
N PRO A 257 -1.07 -16.54 -26.39
CA PRO A 257 0.13 -17.31 -26.78
C PRO A 257 1.38 -16.44 -27.00
N ASP A 258 1.21 -15.15 -27.29
CA ASP A 258 2.30 -14.21 -27.55
C ASP A 258 2.03 -12.86 -26.90
N MET A 259 2.47 -12.71 -25.64
CA MET A 259 2.27 -11.48 -24.87
C MET A 259 2.98 -10.27 -25.47
N LYS A 260 4.15 -10.47 -26.08
CA LYS A 260 4.88 -9.40 -26.77
C LYS A 260 4.15 -8.99 -28.04
N GLY A 261 3.76 -9.94 -28.87
CA GLY A 261 2.99 -9.67 -30.09
C GLY A 261 1.66 -8.99 -29.81
N LEU A 262 0.99 -9.35 -28.69
CA LEU A 262 -0.24 -8.69 -28.27
C LEU A 262 0.02 -7.22 -27.88
N ALA A 263 1.08 -6.96 -27.12
CA ALA A 263 1.45 -5.56 -26.79
C ALA A 263 1.75 -4.73 -28.05
N ASP A 264 2.41 -5.32 -29.04
CA ASP A 264 2.70 -4.65 -30.32
C ASP A 264 1.39 -4.37 -31.10
N LYS A 265 0.46 -5.33 -31.18
CA LYS A 265 -0.87 -5.15 -31.81
C LYS A 265 -1.70 -4.05 -31.12
N LEU A 266 -1.66 -3.97 -29.79
CA LEU A 266 -2.35 -2.93 -29.03
C LEU A 266 -1.80 -1.55 -29.35
N LYS A 267 -0.45 -1.42 -29.42
CA LYS A 267 0.20 -0.14 -29.84
C LYS A 267 -0.14 0.24 -31.28
N GLU A 268 -0.12 -0.72 -32.20
CA GLU A 268 -0.50 -0.49 -33.60
C GLU A 268 -1.94 -0.02 -33.75
N LYS A 269 -2.85 -0.51 -32.92
CA LYS A 269 -4.24 -0.03 -32.85
C LYS A 269 -4.36 1.40 -32.28
N GLY A 270 -3.39 1.87 -31.52
CA GLY A 270 -3.36 3.22 -30.95
C GLY A 270 -3.69 3.31 -29.47
N VAL A 271 -3.62 2.21 -28.72
CA VAL A 271 -3.73 2.21 -27.27
C VAL A 271 -2.39 1.94 -26.60
N ARG A 272 -2.28 2.24 -25.32
CA ARG A 272 -1.14 1.87 -24.48
C ARG A 272 -1.40 0.53 -23.80
N PRO A 273 -0.51 -0.46 -23.93
CA PRO A 273 -0.68 -1.76 -23.28
C PRO A 273 -0.51 -1.66 -21.77
N GLY A 274 -1.45 -2.24 -21.03
CA GLY A 274 -1.37 -2.47 -19.59
C GLY A 274 -1.59 -3.93 -19.26
N ILE A 275 -1.10 -4.36 -18.10
CA ILE A 275 -1.15 -5.77 -17.67
C ILE A 275 -1.32 -5.87 -16.16
N TRP A 276 -2.07 -6.87 -15.72
CA TRP A 276 -2.24 -7.24 -14.32
C TRP A 276 -1.21 -8.30 -13.90
N VAL A 277 -0.76 -8.23 -12.65
CA VAL A 277 0.10 -9.22 -12.01
C VAL A 277 -0.18 -9.32 -10.51
N ARG A 278 0.05 -10.51 -9.96
CA ARG A 278 0.13 -10.80 -8.53
C ARG A 278 1.53 -11.32 -8.21
N LEU A 279 2.49 -10.41 -8.14
CA LEU A 279 3.92 -10.71 -8.22
C LEU A 279 4.46 -11.64 -7.13
N LEU A 280 3.85 -11.63 -5.95
CA LEU A 280 4.37 -12.42 -4.83
C LEU A 280 3.91 -13.87 -4.87
N LEU A 281 2.69 -14.16 -5.34
CA LEU A 281 2.21 -15.54 -5.44
C LEU A 281 2.82 -16.23 -6.67
N ASN A 282 3.53 -17.34 -6.46
CA ASN A 282 4.21 -18.07 -7.54
C ASN A 282 4.38 -19.55 -7.18
N GLU A 283 3.77 -20.43 -7.97
CA GLU A 283 3.82 -21.89 -7.77
C GLU A 283 4.94 -22.58 -8.54
N ASP A 284 5.88 -21.85 -9.17
CA ASP A 284 7.00 -22.44 -9.89
C ASP A 284 7.85 -23.30 -8.94
N GLU A 285 7.91 -24.59 -9.20
CA GLU A 285 8.65 -25.58 -8.40
C GLU A 285 10.18 -25.37 -8.45
N ASN A 286 10.69 -24.61 -9.42
CA ASN A 286 12.10 -24.27 -9.52
C ASN A 286 12.52 -23.15 -8.57
N ILE A 287 11.58 -22.44 -7.95
CA ILE A 287 11.86 -21.41 -6.97
C ILE A 287 12.22 -22.05 -5.62
N PRO A 288 13.42 -21.75 -5.05
CA PRO A 288 13.83 -22.28 -3.77
C PRO A 288 12.85 -21.96 -2.63
N ASN A 289 12.63 -22.92 -1.74
CA ASN A 289 11.71 -22.73 -0.61
C ASN A 289 12.16 -21.60 0.34
N GLU A 290 13.46 -21.36 0.47
CA GLU A 290 14.01 -20.26 1.28
C GLU A 290 13.70 -18.87 0.73
N TRP A 291 13.21 -18.75 -0.50
CA TRP A 291 12.73 -17.50 -1.08
C TRP A 291 11.24 -17.25 -0.78
N ARG A 292 10.58 -18.20 -0.14
CA ARG A 292 9.14 -18.14 0.12
C ARG A 292 8.86 -17.73 1.55
N ILE A 293 7.73 -17.08 1.72
CA ILE A 293 7.15 -16.81 3.03
C ILE A 293 6.69 -18.14 3.63
N SER A 294 6.97 -18.36 4.91
CA SER A 294 6.93 -19.68 5.58
C SER A 294 5.57 -20.38 5.60
N TYR A 295 4.48 -19.76 5.13
CA TYR A 295 3.14 -20.31 5.24
C TYR A 295 2.38 -20.46 3.90
N ASN A 296 2.93 -20.02 2.79
CA ASN A 296 2.29 -20.12 1.46
C ASN A 296 3.32 -20.05 0.31
N ASP A 297 2.83 -20.12 -0.93
CA ASP A 297 3.64 -20.05 -2.15
C ASP A 297 4.08 -18.62 -2.52
N CYS A 298 3.89 -17.65 -1.63
CA CYS A 298 4.31 -16.27 -1.88
C CYS A 298 5.80 -16.10 -1.68
N LEU A 299 6.41 -15.30 -2.56
CA LEU A 299 7.81 -14.91 -2.47
C LEU A 299 8.02 -13.91 -1.33
N ASP A 300 9.13 -14.02 -0.64
CA ASP A 300 9.58 -13.07 0.38
C ASP A 300 10.39 -11.93 -0.28
N PRO A 301 9.83 -10.73 -0.47
CA PRO A 301 10.55 -9.63 -1.10
C PRO A 301 11.69 -9.07 -0.23
N SER A 302 11.82 -9.50 1.03
CA SER A 302 12.97 -9.17 1.88
C SER A 302 14.19 -10.06 1.60
N HIS A 303 13.99 -11.22 0.94
CA HIS A 303 15.07 -12.06 0.48
C HIS A 303 15.69 -11.48 -0.81
N PRO A 304 17.02 -11.22 -0.86
CA PRO A 304 17.64 -10.54 -2.00
C PRO A 304 17.42 -11.23 -3.35
N ASP A 305 17.51 -12.56 -3.39
CA ASP A 305 17.36 -13.32 -4.62
C ASP A 305 15.90 -13.40 -5.06
N ALA A 306 14.95 -13.53 -4.13
CA ALA A 306 13.52 -13.43 -4.43
C ALA A 306 13.16 -12.05 -5.00
N LEU A 307 13.71 -10.99 -4.42
CA LEU A 307 13.52 -9.64 -4.94
C LEU A 307 14.14 -9.46 -6.33
N ALA A 308 15.31 -10.07 -6.59
CA ALA A 308 15.92 -10.05 -7.92
C ALA A 308 15.07 -10.82 -8.95
N TYR A 309 14.48 -11.95 -8.57
CA TYR A 309 13.55 -12.71 -9.40
C TYR A 309 12.30 -11.86 -9.75
N ILE A 310 11.66 -11.25 -8.75
CA ILE A 310 10.50 -10.36 -8.95
C ILE A 310 10.84 -9.19 -9.89
N ARG A 311 12.03 -8.60 -9.74
CA ARG A 311 12.50 -7.55 -10.67
C ARG A 311 12.64 -8.07 -12.09
N GLY A 312 13.19 -9.27 -12.28
CA GLY A 312 13.31 -9.91 -13.59
C GLY A 312 11.95 -10.14 -14.26
N ASP A 313 10.91 -10.46 -13.50
CA ASP A 313 9.54 -10.58 -14.02
C ASP A 313 9.01 -9.22 -14.52
N ILE A 314 9.22 -8.16 -13.76
CA ILE A 314 8.81 -6.79 -14.18
C ILE A 314 9.61 -6.33 -15.41
N GLU A 315 10.92 -6.54 -15.44
CA GLU A 315 11.77 -6.18 -16.57
C GLU A 315 11.30 -6.90 -17.85
N ARG A 316 11.00 -8.19 -17.77
CA ARG A 316 10.44 -8.98 -18.89
C ARG A 316 9.12 -8.40 -19.39
N ILE A 317 8.21 -8.06 -18.50
CA ILE A 317 6.91 -7.47 -18.85
C ILE A 317 7.11 -6.10 -19.54
N CYS A 318 8.04 -5.28 -19.05
CA CYS A 318 8.41 -4.02 -19.70
C CYS A 318 9.03 -4.25 -21.08
N ASP A 319 9.88 -5.27 -21.23
CA ASP A 319 10.51 -5.64 -22.52
C ASP A 319 9.50 -6.16 -23.54
N TRP A 320 8.40 -6.77 -23.09
CA TRP A 320 7.26 -7.07 -23.97
C TRP A 320 6.55 -5.80 -24.46
N GLY A 321 6.73 -4.68 -23.76
CA GLY A 321 6.20 -3.39 -24.16
C GLY A 321 4.97 -2.93 -23.40
N TYR A 322 4.62 -3.57 -22.29
CA TYR A 322 3.61 -3.08 -21.37
C TYR A 322 4.14 -1.88 -20.58
N THR A 323 3.34 -0.82 -20.48
CA THR A 323 3.74 0.46 -19.87
C THR A 323 2.91 0.82 -18.64
N LEU A 324 1.90 0.02 -18.32
CA LEU A 324 1.14 0.08 -17.08
C LEU A 324 1.10 -1.33 -16.46
N ILE A 325 1.46 -1.43 -15.20
CA ILE A 325 1.35 -2.67 -14.43
C ILE A 325 0.37 -2.45 -13.28
N LYS A 326 -0.74 -3.19 -13.30
CA LYS A 326 -1.66 -3.31 -12.17
C LYS A 326 -1.12 -4.40 -11.25
N HIS A 327 -0.48 -4.00 -10.14
CA HIS A 327 0.00 -4.92 -9.12
C HIS A 327 -1.07 -5.09 -8.05
N ASP A 328 -1.59 -6.31 -7.93
CA ASP A 328 -2.71 -6.66 -7.06
C ASP A 328 -2.28 -7.57 -5.90
N PHE A 329 -3.11 -7.71 -4.87
CA PHE A 329 -2.99 -8.64 -3.75
C PHE A 329 -1.77 -8.49 -2.82
N SER A 330 -0.87 -7.54 -3.01
CA SER A 330 0.39 -7.46 -2.25
C SER A 330 0.19 -7.39 -0.74
N THR A 331 -0.77 -6.59 -0.27
CA THR A 331 -1.09 -6.49 1.15
C THR A 331 -1.60 -7.83 1.71
N PHE A 332 -2.47 -8.50 0.95
CA PHE A 332 -2.99 -9.81 1.30
C PHE A 332 -1.90 -10.88 1.35
N ASP A 333 -1.03 -10.90 0.35
CA ASP A 333 0.05 -11.88 0.24
C ASP A 333 1.10 -11.73 1.34
N LEU A 334 1.48 -10.49 1.69
CA LEU A 334 2.46 -10.21 2.75
C LEU A 334 1.93 -10.49 4.15
N LEU A 335 0.67 -10.18 4.42
CA LEU A 335 0.06 -10.36 5.73
C LEU A 335 -0.55 -11.76 5.93
N GLY A 336 -0.66 -12.55 4.85
CA GLY A 336 -1.26 -13.87 4.85
C GLY A 336 -2.79 -13.83 4.95
N ASN A 337 -3.40 -15.00 5.10
CA ASN A 337 -4.82 -15.13 5.43
C ASN A 337 -5.16 -14.59 6.82
N GLY A 338 -4.18 -13.96 7.46
CA GLY A 338 -4.34 -13.24 8.71
C GLY A 338 -5.34 -12.12 8.52
N ASP A 339 -6.38 -12.19 9.30
CA ASP A 339 -7.41 -11.19 9.43
C ASP A 339 -6.75 -9.80 9.62
N LEU A 340 -6.76 -8.96 8.59
CA LEU A 340 -6.34 -7.55 8.68
C LEU A 340 -7.09 -6.80 9.81
N ARG A 341 -8.16 -7.39 10.34
CA ARG A 341 -8.90 -6.95 11.51
C ARG A 341 -8.22 -7.32 12.84
N ARG A 342 -7.09 -8.03 12.83
CA ARG A 342 -6.32 -8.43 14.02
C ARG A 342 -5.00 -7.69 14.21
N ILE A 343 -4.81 -6.58 13.49
CA ILE A 343 -3.70 -5.66 13.76
C ILE A 343 -3.89 -5.00 15.12
#